data_4da381508c7899e416fdd03eabcd43f2
#
_entry.id   4da381508c7899e416fdd03eabcd43f2
#
_cell.length_a   1.000
_cell.length_b   1.000
_cell.length_c   1.000
_cell.angle_alpha   90.00
_cell.angle_beta   90.00
_cell.angle_gamma   90.00
#
_symmetry.space_group_name_H-M   'P 1'
#
loop_
_entity.id
_entity.type
_entity.pdbx_description
1 polymer ?
#
loop_
_entity_poly.entity_id
_entity_poly.type
_entity_poly.pdbx_seq_one_letter_code
_entity_poly.pdbx_strand_id
1 'polypeptide(L)'
;IYDEAVKILKEEDIEIFELSGIAPNPKIESVREGVKLCKENDIDMVLAIGGGSVIDCAKVVAAGSCYDGDPWDLVITPRWIKKALPIYSVLTLSATGSEMDPFAVISDMSKNEKWGTASEHMKPKMSILDPEYTYSVSKKQTAAGTADMISHICENYFTNVKNADVQARFAEGLLKNCFKYGPIALEEPDNYDARANLMWTASMAINGILSDGAEVSWCVHPMEHELSAFYDITHGEGLAILTPHWMDFALNDDTASKFADYARNVWDVVNDDDMAAAKEGIACTREFFKKMGLPQTLSDVGIDKEHFDIMAQKAADGCVGSFVPLSKEDIVSIFEAAL
;
A
#
# COMPACT_ATOMS: atom_id res chain seq x y z
N ILE A 1 -23.95 -3.07 -2.80
CA ILE A 1 -23.15 -2.17 -3.68
C ILE A 1 -23.22 -2.64 -5.12
N TYR A 2 -22.77 -3.88 -5.45
CA TYR A 2 -22.71 -4.37 -6.83
C TYR A 2 -24.09 -4.35 -7.52
N ASP A 3 -25.10 -4.98 -6.95
CA ASP A 3 -26.44 -5.03 -7.53
C ASP A 3 -27.07 -3.64 -7.71
N GLU A 4 -26.78 -2.73 -6.77
CA GLU A 4 -27.25 -1.35 -6.81
C GLU A 4 -26.54 -0.55 -7.94
N ALA A 5 -25.21 -0.67 -8.04
CA ALA A 5 -24.46 -0.03 -9.13
C ALA A 5 -24.93 -0.53 -10.50
N VAL A 6 -25.06 -1.85 -10.68
CA VAL A 6 -25.54 -2.46 -11.93
C VAL A 6 -26.97 -1.99 -12.26
N LYS A 7 -27.85 -1.90 -11.24
CA LYS A 7 -29.20 -1.40 -11.43
C LYS A 7 -29.20 0.05 -11.93
N ILE A 8 -28.48 0.95 -11.25
CA ILE A 8 -28.38 2.37 -11.61
C ILE A 8 -27.84 2.54 -13.04
N LEU A 9 -26.76 1.84 -13.38
CA LEU A 9 -26.16 1.93 -14.72
C LEU A 9 -27.12 1.45 -15.81
N LYS A 10 -27.92 0.40 -15.57
CA LYS A 10 -28.93 -0.09 -16.51
C LYS A 10 -30.12 0.85 -16.63
N GLU A 11 -30.50 1.57 -15.58
CA GLU A 11 -31.56 2.59 -15.62
C GLU A 11 -31.16 3.79 -16.49
N GLU A 12 -29.85 4.04 -16.64
CA GLU A 12 -29.27 5.09 -17.50
C GLU A 12 -28.87 4.55 -18.90
N ASP A 13 -29.36 3.38 -19.31
CA ASP A 13 -29.09 2.73 -20.61
C ASP A 13 -27.58 2.52 -20.88
N ILE A 14 -26.76 2.33 -19.83
CA ILE A 14 -25.34 2.03 -19.97
C ILE A 14 -25.16 0.52 -20.18
N GLU A 15 -24.47 0.14 -21.27
CA GLU A 15 -24.09 -1.24 -21.53
C GLU A 15 -22.96 -1.66 -20.61
N ILE A 16 -23.07 -2.84 -19.98
CA ILE A 16 -22.15 -3.31 -18.94
C ILE A 16 -21.48 -4.60 -19.36
N PHE A 17 -20.17 -4.62 -19.28
CA PHE A 17 -19.33 -5.81 -19.42
C PHE A 17 -18.57 -6.02 -18.12
N GLU A 18 -18.58 -7.23 -17.58
CA GLU A 18 -18.13 -7.50 -16.22
C GLU A 18 -16.87 -8.35 -16.19
N LEU A 19 -15.91 -7.93 -15.35
CA LEU A 19 -14.77 -8.73 -14.95
C LEU A 19 -14.80 -8.84 -13.42
N SER A 20 -14.91 -10.04 -12.88
CA SER A 20 -15.01 -10.29 -11.44
C SER A 20 -13.90 -11.22 -10.97
N GLY A 21 -13.78 -11.39 -9.63
CA GLY A 21 -12.83 -12.35 -9.05
C GLY A 21 -11.38 -11.86 -9.02
N ILE A 22 -11.17 -10.55 -8.99
CA ILE A 22 -9.81 -10.00 -8.82
C ILE A 22 -9.30 -10.38 -7.43
N ALA A 23 -8.24 -11.18 -7.39
CA ALA A 23 -7.60 -11.61 -6.15
C ALA A 23 -6.76 -10.49 -5.51
N PRO A 24 -6.47 -10.57 -4.18
CA PRO A 24 -5.40 -9.81 -3.58
C PRO A 24 -4.08 -10.00 -4.34
N ASN A 25 -3.18 -9.00 -4.33
CA ASN A 25 -2.01 -8.96 -5.21
C ASN A 25 -2.44 -9.23 -6.67
N PRO A 26 -3.11 -8.28 -7.36
CA PRO A 26 -3.81 -8.55 -8.62
C PRO A 26 -2.85 -9.12 -9.67
N LYS A 27 -3.30 -10.20 -10.31
CA LYS A 27 -2.46 -10.98 -11.23
C LYS A 27 -2.56 -10.43 -12.65
N ILE A 28 -1.47 -10.53 -13.40
CA ILE A 28 -1.40 -10.06 -14.79
C ILE A 28 -2.42 -10.79 -15.71
N GLU A 29 -2.80 -12.01 -15.37
CA GLU A 29 -3.82 -12.77 -16.11
C GLU A 29 -5.17 -12.05 -16.08
N SER A 30 -5.59 -11.55 -14.91
CA SER A 30 -6.83 -10.76 -14.80
C SER A 30 -6.76 -9.46 -15.59
N VAL A 31 -5.59 -8.81 -15.61
CA VAL A 31 -5.37 -7.60 -16.42
C VAL A 31 -5.50 -7.93 -17.91
N ARG A 32 -4.87 -9.02 -18.39
CA ARG A 32 -4.96 -9.46 -19.78
C ARG A 32 -6.40 -9.76 -20.19
N GLU A 33 -7.16 -10.43 -19.32
CA GLU A 33 -8.58 -10.72 -19.54
C GLU A 33 -9.39 -9.42 -19.66
N GLY A 34 -9.19 -8.47 -18.74
CA GLY A 34 -9.86 -7.16 -18.77
C GLY A 34 -9.52 -6.34 -20.01
N VAL A 35 -8.25 -6.32 -20.43
CA VAL A 35 -7.83 -5.65 -21.67
C VAL A 35 -8.51 -6.27 -22.90
N LYS A 36 -8.57 -7.60 -22.95
CA LYS A 36 -9.26 -8.31 -24.04
C LYS A 36 -10.75 -7.93 -24.05
N LEU A 37 -11.42 -7.99 -22.91
CA LEU A 37 -12.83 -7.63 -22.78
C LEU A 37 -13.10 -6.20 -23.26
N CYS A 38 -12.25 -5.25 -22.85
CA CYS A 38 -12.37 -3.85 -23.27
C CYS A 38 -12.21 -3.67 -24.79
N LYS A 39 -11.23 -4.33 -25.40
CA LYS A 39 -10.96 -4.21 -26.84
C LYS A 39 -12.03 -4.90 -27.73
N GLU A 40 -12.56 -6.05 -27.29
CA GLU A 40 -13.57 -6.80 -28.03
C GLU A 40 -14.94 -6.10 -28.03
N ASN A 41 -15.20 -5.25 -27.04
CA ASN A 41 -16.50 -4.59 -26.86
C ASN A 41 -16.44 -3.04 -26.95
N ASP A 42 -15.32 -2.49 -27.43
CA ASP A 42 -15.13 -1.04 -27.62
C ASP A 42 -15.47 -0.22 -26.37
N ILE A 43 -15.02 -0.70 -25.19
CA ILE A 43 -15.29 -0.06 -23.88
C ILE A 43 -14.69 1.33 -23.85
N ASP A 44 -15.44 2.31 -23.36
CA ASP A 44 -15.04 3.72 -23.29
C ASP A 44 -14.71 4.21 -21.87
N MET A 45 -15.04 3.43 -20.81
CA MET A 45 -14.67 3.73 -19.42
C MET A 45 -14.56 2.45 -18.57
N VAL A 46 -13.81 2.53 -17.47
CA VAL A 46 -13.67 1.44 -16.50
C VAL A 46 -14.18 1.90 -15.14
N LEU A 47 -15.10 1.13 -14.54
CA LEU A 47 -15.59 1.32 -13.18
C LEU A 47 -15.05 0.21 -12.28
N ALA A 48 -14.20 0.55 -11.32
CA ALA A 48 -13.67 -0.35 -10.32
C ALA A 48 -14.55 -0.32 -9.05
N ILE A 49 -15.18 -1.45 -8.69
CA ILE A 49 -15.93 -1.58 -7.44
C ILE A 49 -15.17 -2.57 -6.54
N GLY A 50 -14.40 -2.07 -5.57
CA GLY A 50 -13.56 -2.92 -4.74
C GLY A 50 -12.53 -2.17 -3.91
N GLY A 51 -11.58 -2.91 -3.36
CA GLY A 51 -10.39 -2.37 -2.70
C GLY A 51 -9.27 -2.07 -3.68
N GLY A 52 -8.08 -1.73 -3.16
CA GLY A 52 -6.90 -1.36 -3.94
C GLY A 52 -6.55 -2.33 -5.07
N SER A 53 -6.59 -3.64 -4.82
CA SER A 53 -6.30 -4.66 -5.84
C SER A 53 -7.21 -4.58 -7.07
N VAL A 54 -8.50 -4.28 -6.87
CA VAL A 54 -9.46 -4.09 -7.97
C VAL A 54 -9.16 -2.80 -8.71
N ILE A 55 -8.84 -1.72 -7.99
CA ILE A 55 -8.52 -0.42 -8.59
C ILE A 55 -7.21 -0.50 -9.36
N ASP A 56 -6.17 -1.14 -8.82
CA ASP A 56 -4.88 -1.35 -9.50
C ASP A 56 -5.05 -2.16 -10.79
N CYS A 57 -5.80 -3.27 -10.72
CA CYS A 57 -6.14 -4.04 -11.92
C CYS A 57 -6.85 -3.17 -12.95
N ALA A 58 -7.87 -2.41 -12.55
CA ALA A 58 -8.63 -1.52 -13.43
C ALA A 58 -7.77 -0.44 -14.08
N LYS A 59 -6.80 0.13 -13.35
CA LYS A 59 -5.83 1.11 -13.87
C LYS A 59 -5.02 0.53 -15.01
N VAL A 60 -4.45 -0.68 -14.82
CA VAL A 60 -3.62 -1.29 -15.86
C VAL A 60 -4.48 -1.85 -17.00
N VAL A 61 -5.71 -2.31 -16.75
CA VAL A 61 -6.70 -2.65 -17.79
C VAL A 61 -6.99 -1.43 -18.65
N ALA A 62 -7.28 -0.28 -18.03
CA ALA A 62 -7.59 0.96 -18.76
C ALA A 62 -6.42 1.44 -19.63
N ALA A 63 -5.18 1.34 -19.13
CA ALA A 63 -3.98 1.68 -19.89
C ALA A 63 -3.70 0.65 -21.00
N GLY A 64 -3.78 -0.65 -20.71
CA GLY A 64 -3.55 -1.74 -21.63
C GLY A 64 -4.55 -1.77 -22.78
N SER A 65 -5.78 -1.31 -22.55
CA SER A 65 -6.81 -1.17 -23.58
C SER A 65 -6.45 -0.14 -24.66
N CYS A 66 -5.56 0.80 -24.31
CA CYS A 66 -5.02 1.82 -25.22
C CYS A 66 -3.62 1.46 -25.76
N TYR A 67 -3.14 0.24 -25.55
CA TYR A 67 -1.80 -0.23 -25.93
C TYR A 67 -1.88 -1.49 -26.80
N ASP A 68 -1.03 -1.59 -27.82
CA ASP A 68 -1.07 -2.71 -28.78
C ASP A 68 -0.26 -3.93 -28.32
N GLY A 69 0.56 -3.81 -27.28
CA GLY A 69 1.38 -4.89 -26.71
C GLY A 69 0.73 -5.62 -25.54
N ASP A 70 1.53 -6.41 -24.83
CA ASP A 70 1.12 -7.07 -23.59
C ASP A 70 1.05 -6.01 -22.46
N PRO A 71 -0.03 -5.95 -21.64
CA PRO A 71 -0.13 -4.98 -20.56
C PRO A 71 1.00 -5.10 -19.51
N TRP A 72 1.69 -6.25 -19.41
CA TRP A 72 2.87 -6.39 -18.56
C TRP A 72 4.01 -5.45 -18.97
N ASP A 73 4.13 -5.14 -20.26
CA ASP A 73 5.11 -4.16 -20.74
C ASP A 73 4.92 -2.79 -20.09
N LEU A 74 3.67 -2.40 -19.82
CA LEU A 74 3.31 -1.14 -19.15
C LEU A 74 3.62 -1.19 -17.64
N VAL A 75 3.59 -2.36 -17.05
CA VAL A 75 3.96 -2.55 -15.64
C VAL A 75 5.47 -2.36 -15.47
N ILE A 76 6.28 -3.01 -16.29
CA ILE A 76 7.76 -2.92 -16.21
C ILE A 76 8.34 -1.66 -16.87
N THR A 77 7.58 -1.00 -17.74
CA THR A 77 8.02 0.20 -18.45
C THR A 77 6.95 1.30 -18.41
N PRO A 78 6.73 1.96 -17.26
CA PRO A 78 5.63 2.94 -17.06
C PRO A 78 5.63 4.08 -18.09
N ARG A 79 6.78 4.49 -18.60
CA ARG A 79 6.92 5.54 -19.61
C ARG A 79 6.22 5.23 -20.95
N TRP A 80 5.81 3.98 -21.18
CA TRP A 80 5.04 3.59 -22.37
C TRP A 80 3.54 3.85 -22.21
N ILE A 81 3.07 4.13 -21.02
CA ILE A 81 1.68 4.54 -20.78
C ILE A 81 1.50 5.97 -21.31
N LYS A 82 0.84 6.11 -22.47
CA LYS A 82 0.58 7.40 -23.12
C LYS A 82 -0.88 7.81 -23.05
N LYS A 83 -1.76 6.87 -22.73
CA LYS A 83 -3.20 7.04 -22.63
C LYS A 83 -3.78 5.90 -21.79
N ALA A 84 -4.92 6.16 -21.15
CA ALA A 84 -5.77 5.16 -20.52
C ALA A 84 -7.23 5.52 -20.78
N LEU A 85 -8.13 4.54 -20.70
CA LEU A 85 -9.56 4.81 -20.61
C LEU A 85 -9.86 5.58 -19.32
N PRO A 86 -10.91 6.42 -19.26
CA PRO A 86 -11.36 7.03 -18.01
C PRO A 86 -11.64 5.96 -16.95
N ILE A 87 -11.14 6.19 -15.74
CA ILE A 87 -11.31 5.28 -14.60
C ILE A 87 -12.16 5.96 -13.55
N TYR A 88 -13.15 5.23 -13.04
CA TYR A 88 -13.97 5.59 -11.90
C TYR A 88 -13.86 4.49 -10.85
N SER A 89 -14.03 4.82 -9.57
CA SER A 89 -13.98 3.81 -8.52
C SER A 89 -15.04 4.00 -7.44
N VAL A 90 -15.45 2.88 -6.85
CA VAL A 90 -16.23 2.81 -5.62
C VAL A 90 -15.41 2.01 -4.63
N LEU A 91 -14.88 2.68 -3.62
CA LEU A 91 -13.96 2.07 -2.66
C LEU A 91 -14.71 1.22 -1.64
N THR A 92 -14.25 0.00 -1.41
CA THR A 92 -14.86 -0.93 -0.43
C THR A 92 -13.91 -1.38 0.68
N LEU A 93 -12.64 -0.96 0.64
CA LEU A 93 -11.63 -1.29 1.65
C LEU A 93 -10.60 -0.17 1.74
N SER A 94 -10.37 0.35 2.94
CA SER A 94 -9.38 1.40 3.21
C SER A 94 -8.01 0.78 3.50
N ALA A 95 -7.03 1.02 2.63
CA ALA A 95 -5.65 0.55 2.74
C ALA A 95 -4.73 1.35 1.83
N THR A 96 -4.68 0.97 0.53
CA THR A 96 -3.70 1.40 -0.45
C THR A 96 -3.79 2.86 -0.88
N GLY A 97 -4.96 3.51 -0.74
CA GLY A 97 -5.19 4.86 -1.30
C GLY A 97 -5.24 4.92 -2.84
N SER A 98 -5.30 3.77 -3.51
CA SER A 98 -5.28 3.67 -4.99
C SER A 98 -6.38 4.47 -5.69
N GLU A 99 -7.46 4.78 -4.99
CA GLU A 99 -8.55 5.63 -5.49
C GLU A 99 -8.14 7.09 -5.72
N MET A 100 -6.99 7.53 -5.17
CA MET A 100 -6.53 8.93 -5.25
C MET A 100 -5.12 9.10 -5.82
N ASP A 101 -4.45 8.03 -6.21
CA ASP A 101 -3.09 8.05 -6.71
C ASP A 101 -2.97 7.56 -8.17
N PRO A 102 -1.82 7.79 -8.85
CA PRO A 102 -1.55 7.30 -10.19
C PRO A 102 -0.88 5.91 -10.22
N PHE A 103 -0.65 5.27 -9.08
CA PHE A 103 0.10 4.03 -8.96
C PHE A 103 -0.78 2.81 -9.13
N ALA A 104 -0.19 1.69 -9.56
CA ALA A 104 -0.80 0.36 -9.55
C ALA A 104 0.30 -0.69 -9.37
N VAL A 105 0.00 -1.76 -8.63
CA VAL A 105 0.93 -2.86 -8.39
C VAL A 105 0.32 -4.15 -8.92
N ILE A 106 1.03 -4.85 -9.81
CA ILE A 106 0.57 -6.08 -10.48
C ILE A 106 1.61 -7.19 -10.27
N SER A 107 1.13 -8.41 -10.06
CA SER A 107 1.95 -9.60 -9.89
C SER A 107 1.95 -10.50 -11.13
N ASP A 108 3.12 -11.02 -11.49
CA ASP A 108 3.27 -12.16 -12.42
C ASP A 108 3.83 -13.36 -11.61
N MET A 109 2.92 -14.23 -11.15
CA MET A 109 3.30 -15.38 -10.33
C MET A 109 4.13 -16.40 -11.08
N SER A 110 4.07 -16.43 -12.42
CA SER A 110 4.89 -17.33 -13.23
C SER A 110 6.37 -16.99 -13.21
N LYS A 111 6.70 -15.75 -12.81
CA LYS A 111 8.06 -15.22 -12.73
C LYS A 111 8.50 -14.89 -11.31
N ASN A 112 7.62 -15.05 -10.31
CA ASN A 112 7.80 -14.52 -8.95
C ASN A 112 8.15 -13.03 -9.01
N GLU A 113 7.29 -12.24 -9.67
CA GLU A 113 7.46 -10.81 -9.84
C GLU A 113 6.22 -10.04 -9.37
N LYS A 114 6.44 -8.96 -8.63
CA LYS A 114 5.42 -7.98 -8.21
C LYS A 114 6.00 -6.59 -8.41
N TRP A 115 5.45 -5.85 -9.37
CA TRP A 115 6.00 -4.56 -9.79
C TRP A 115 4.97 -3.45 -9.69
N GLY A 116 5.45 -2.29 -9.23
CA GLY A 116 4.70 -1.04 -9.29
C GLY A 116 4.88 -0.34 -10.63
N THR A 117 3.79 0.24 -11.13
CA THR A 117 3.77 1.14 -12.29
C THR A 117 3.02 2.41 -11.93
N ALA A 118 3.29 3.51 -12.62
CA ALA A 118 2.63 4.77 -12.37
C ALA A 118 2.45 5.60 -13.63
N SER A 119 1.30 6.26 -13.77
CA SER A 119 1.07 7.27 -14.78
C SER A 119 -0.12 8.14 -14.40
N GLU A 120 -0.02 9.47 -14.58
CA GLU A 120 -1.15 10.38 -14.39
C GLU A 120 -2.37 10.03 -15.27
N HIS A 121 -2.16 9.29 -16.36
CA HIS A 121 -3.25 8.78 -17.19
C HIS A 121 -4.10 7.72 -16.49
N MET A 122 -3.55 7.00 -15.49
CA MET A 122 -4.22 5.94 -14.74
C MET A 122 -4.92 6.44 -13.47
N LYS A 123 -4.74 7.70 -13.08
CA LYS A 123 -5.39 8.26 -11.90
C LYS A 123 -6.91 8.28 -12.09
N PRO A 124 -7.71 7.75 -11.16
CA PRO A 124 -9.16 7.78 -11.25
C PRO A 124 -9.69 9.21 -11.43
N LYS A 125 -10.67 9.38 -12.32
CA LYS A 125 -11.31 10.69 -12.59
C LYS A 125 -12.22 11.10 -11.45
N MET A 126 -12.85 10.12 -10.80
CA MET A 126 -13.69 10.30 -9.63
C MET A 126 -13.73 8.99 -8.85
N SER A 127 -13.76 9.10 -7.54
CA SER A 127 -13.88 7.96 -6.63
C SER A 127 -14.97 8.22 -5.61
N ILE A 128 -15.83 7.24 -5.39
CA ILE A 128 -16.86 7.27 -4.35
C ILE A 128 -16.27 6.64 -3.10
N LEU A 129 -16.21 7.43 -2.03
CA LEU A 129 -15.67 7.06 -0.73
C LEU A 129 -16.82 7.11 0.29
N ASP A 130 -17.57 6.02 0.41
CA ASP A 130 -18.60 5.86 1.43
C ASP A 130 -18.10 4.88 2.51
N PRO A 131 -17.89 5.35 3.75
CA PRO A 131 -17.40 4.51 4.85
C PRO A 131 -18.26 3.28 5.12
N GLU A 132 -19.58 3.34 4.87
CA GLU A 132 -20.50 2.22 5.09
C GLU A 132 -20.17 1.02 4.20
N TYR A 133 -19.57 1.24 3.03
CA TYR A 133 -19.13 0.16 2.15
C TYR A 133 -17.98 -0.67 2.72
N THR A 134 -17.34 -0.21 3.78
CA THR A 134 -16.26 -0.93 4.47
C THR A 134 -16.73 -1.73 5.69
N TYR A 135 -18.01 -1.67 6.10
CA TYR A 135 -18.51 -2.36 7.29
C TYR A 135 -18.38 -3.88 7.23
N SER A 136 -18.48 -4.46 6.03
CA SER A 136 -18.34 -5.89 5.81
C SER A 136 -16.89 -6.39 5.69
N VAL A 137 -15.90 -5.49 5.76
CA VAL A 137 -14.48 -5.85 5.69
C VAL A 137 -14.11 -6.68 6.92
N SER A 138 -13.47 -7.83 6.70
CA SER A 138 -13.06 -8.72 7.78
C SER A 138 -12.06 -8.06 8.73
N LYS A 139 -12.01 -8.53 9.98
CA LYS A 139 -11.02 -8.06 10.97
C LYS A 139 -9.58 -8.20 10.46
N LYS A 140 -9.27 -9.31 9.79
CA LYS A 140 -7.95 -9.55 9.18
C LYS A 140 -7.61 -8.45 8.16
N GLN A 141 -8.53 -8.14 7.25
CA GLN A 141 -8.30 -7.11 6.23
C GLN A 141 -8.30 -5.69 6.81
N THR A 142 -9.09 -5.42 7.85
CA THR A 142 -9.04 -4.14 8.56
C THR A 142 -7.67 -3.93 9.23
N ALA A 143 -7.14 -4.96 9.89
CA ALA A 143 -5.80 -4.90 10.50
C ALA A 143 -4.69 -4.72 9.45
N ALA A 144 -4.71 -5.55 8.39
CA ALA A 144 -3.74 -5.48 7.30
C ALA A 144 -3.78 -4.12 6.57
N GLY A 145 -4.98 -3.60 6.28
CA GLY A 145 -5.13 -2.28 5.66
C GLY A 145 -4.64 -1.14 6.56
N THR A 146 -4.83 -1.25 7.88
CA THR A 146 -4.29 -0.28 8.84
C THR A 146 -2.76 -0.31 8.85
N ALA A 147 -2.14 -1.49 8.78
CA ALA A 147 -0.69 -1.62 8.70
C ALA A 147 -0.12 -1.06 7.38
N ASP A 148 -0.82 -1.26 6.27
CA ASP A 148 -0.48 -0.71 4.97
C ASP A 148 -0.46 0.83 5.00
N MET A 149 -1.52 1.46 5.52
CA MET A 149 -1.55 2.92 5.74
C MET A 149 -0.37 3.41 6.60
N ILE A 150 -0.08 2.73 7.71
CA ILE A 150 1.03 3.09 8.61
C ILE A 150 2.36 2.99 7.86
N SER A 151 2.58 1.94 7.07
CA SER A 151 3.80 1.77 6.28
C SER A 151 3.95 2.88 5.23
N HIS A 152 2.90 3.20 4.46
CA HIS A 152 2.90 4.33 3.52
C HIS A 152 3.31 5.64 4.17
N ILE A 153 2.72 5.93 5.35
CA ILE A 153 3.00 7.18 6.06
C ILE A 153 4.44 7.17 6.61
N CYS A 154 4.90 6.06 7.18
CA CYS A 154 6.26 5.93 7.71
C CYS A 154 7.32 6.09 6.62
N GLU A 155 7.11 5.49 5.43
CA GLU A 155 8.06 5.59 4.32
C GLU A 155 8.14 7.01 3.73
N ASN A 156 7.09 7.80 3.87
CA ASN A 156 7.13 9.23 3.56
C ASN A 156 7.71 10.08 4.71
N TYR A 157 7.47 9.68 5.98
CA TYR A 157 7.92 10.42 7.16
C TYR A 157 9.41 10.30 7.39
N PHE A 158 9.98 9.09 7.25
CA PHE A 158 11.41 8.83 7.41
C PHE A 158 12.16 9.20 6.13
N THR A 159 12.54 10.46 6.02
CA THR A 159 13.26 11.04 4.88
C THR A 159 14.46 11.86 5.35
N ASN A 160 15.46 11.99 4.49
CA ASN A 160 16.65 12.83 4.71
C ASN A 160 16.43 14.31 4.34
N VAL A 161 15.24 14.67 3.85
CA VAL A 161 14.90 16.06 3.51
C VAL A 161 14.79 16.89 4.78
N LYS A 162 15.61 17.92 4.87
CA LYS A 162 15.61 18.84 6.02
C LYS A 162 14.54 19.91 5.85
N ASN A 163 13.96 20.36 6.96
CA ASN A 163 12.96 21.43 7.01
C ASN A 163 11.63 21.11 6.30
N ALA A 164 11.27 19.84 6.18
CA ALA A 164 9.97 19.38 5.71
C ALA A 164 8.95 19.25 6.86
N ASP A 165 8.86 20.26 7.73
CA ASP A 165 8.07 20.19 8.95
C ASP A 165 6.56 20.07 8.68
N VAL A 166 6.05 20.69 7.62
CA VAL A 166 4.63 20.59 7.24
C VAL A 166 4.28 19.15 6.91
N GLN A 167 5.07 18.50 6.06
CA GLN A 167 4.87 17.10 5.70
C GLN A 167 5.00 16.18 6.93
N ALA A 168 5.98 16.45 7.80
CA ALA A 168 6.16 15.69 9.04
C ALA A 168 4.94 15.80 9.98
N ARG A 169 4.38 17.01 10.18
CA ARG A 169 3.18 17.21 11.04
C ARG A 169 1.94 16.55 10.42
N PHE A 170 1.78 16.57 9.10
CA PHE A 170 0.71 15.82 8.43
C PHE A 170 0.87 14.32 8.64
N ALA A 171 2.05 13.78 8.42
CA ALA A 171 2.35 12.35 8.61
C ALA A 171 2.05 11.91 10.06
N GLU A 172 2.51 12.66 11.05
CA GLU A 172 2.26 12.37 12.48
C GLU A 172 0.77 12.39 12.83
N GLY A 173 0.01 13.34 12.26
CA GLY A 173 -1.44 13.40 12.42
C GLY A 173 -2.16 12.19 11.82
N LEU A 174 -1.73 11.75 10.63
CA LEU A 174 -2.29 10.56 9.98
C LEU A 174 -1.93 9.27 10.73
N LEU A 175 -0.69 9.15 11.24
CA LEU A 175 -0.28 8.02 12.08
C LEU A 175 -1.12 7.93 13.35
N LYS A 176 -1.34 9.06 14.06
CA LYS A 176 -2.23 9.11 15.24
C LYS A 176 -3.65 8.65 14.90
N ASN A 177 -4.17 8.98 13.71
CA ASN A 177 -5.46 8.48 13.24
C ASN A 177 -5.46 6.96 13.06
N CYS A 178 -4.43 6.39 12.43
CA CYS A 178 -4.31 4.93 12.26
C CYS A 178 -4.29 4.23 13.63
N PHE A 179 -3.47 4.72 14.57
CA PHE A 179 -3.32 4.12 15.90
C PHE A 179 -4.58 4.26 16.77
N LYS A 180 -5.36 5.32 16.57
CA LYS A 180 -6.64 5.53 17.27
C LYS A 180 -7.78 4.72 16.67
N TYR A 181 -7.98 4.84 15.37
CA TYR A 181 -9.18 4.33 14.71
C TYR A 181 -9.06 2.88 14.20
N GLY A 182 -7.85 2.39 13.96
CA GLY A 182 -7.62 1.00 13.59
C GLY A 182 -8.21 0.00 14.60
N PRO A 183 -7.87 0.08 15.90
CA PRO A 183 -8.46 -0.78 16.92
C PRO A 183 -9.96 -0.63 17.05
N ILE A 184 -10.49 0.60 16.93
CA ILE A 184 -11.95 0.84 17.00
C ILE A 184 -12.66 0.14 15.84
N ALA A 185 -12.18 0.32 14.61
CA ALA A 185 -12.76 -0.34 13.43
C ALA A 185 -12.62 -1.88 13.47
N LEU A 186 -11.64 -2.41 14.21
CA LEU A 186 -11.46 -3.84 14.42
C LEU A 186 -12.48 -4.42 15.39
N GLU A 187 -12.79 -3.69 16.47
CA GLU A 187 -13.73 -4.10 17.53
C GLU A 187 -15.18 -3.77 17.14
N GLU A 188 -15.39 -2.63 16.50
CA GLU A 188 -16.69 -2.09 16.08
C GLU A 188 -16.69 -1.91 14.56
N PRO A 189 -16.91 -2.98 13.76
CA PRO A 189 -16.75 -2.93 12.30
C PRO A 189 -17.66 -1.91 11.58
N ASP A 190 -18.80 -1.58 12.19
CA ASP A 190 -19.79 -0.62 11.70
C ASP A 190 -19.69 0.77 12.35
N ASN A 191 -18.60 1.05 13.06
CA ASN A 191 -18.34 2.39 13.59
C ASN A 191 -17.99 3.36 12.44
N TYR A 192 -18.98 4.20 12.09
CA TYR A 192 -18.85 5.14 10.96
C TYR A 192 -17.65 6.06 11.09
N ASP A 193 -17.44 6.65 12.29
CA ASP A 193 -16.35 7.61 12.49
C ASP A 193 -14.98 6.95 12.31
N ALA A 194 -14.82 5.71 12.80
CA ALA A 194 -13.57 4.97 12.62
C ALA A 194 -13.33 4.64 11.14
N ARG A 195 -14.35 4.13 10.45
CA ARG A 195 -14.24 3.81 9.02
C ARG A 195 -13.99 5.05 8.16
N ALA A 196 -14.67 6.16 8.43
CA ALA A 196 -14.50 7.42 7.71
C ALA A 196 -13.08 7.99 7.89
N ASN A 197 -12.58 8.00 9.13
CA ASN A 197 -11.22 8.49 9.40
C ASN A 197 -10.15 7.60 8.77
N LEU A 198 -10.28 6.27 8.82
CA LEU A 198 -9.34 5.37 8.15
C LEU A 198 -9.40 5.52 6.62
N MET A 199 -10.60 5.64 6.03
CA MET A 199 -10.78 5.81 4.59
C MET A 199 -10.08 7.08 4.09
N TRP A 200 -10.30 8.21 4.78
CA TRP A 200 -9.64 9.46 4.40
C TRP A 200 -8.14 9.43 4.66
N THR A 201 -7.70 8.78 5.76
CA THR A 201 -6.28 8.60 6.07
C THR A 201 -5.58 7.78 4.98
N ALA A 202 -6.18 6.70 4.47
CA ALA A 202 -5.63 5.89 3.39
C ALA A 202 -5.35 6.73 2.14
N SER A 203 -6.32 7.53 1.70
CA SER A 203 -6.15 8.41 0.54
C SER A 203 -5.04 9.45 0.77
N MET A 204 -4.97 10.06 1.96
CA MET A 204 -3.97 11.08 2.29
C MET A 204 -2.55 10.50 2.46
N ALA A 205 -2.43 9.23 2.79
CA ALA A 205 -1.15 8.58 3.00
C ALA A 205 -0.28 8.50 1.73
N ILE A 206 -0.91 8.48 0.54
CA ILE A 206 -0.22 8.20 -0.72
C ILE A 206 -0.54 9.18 -1.87
N ASN A 207 -1.47 10.12 -1.69
CA ASN A 207 -1.88 11.03 -2.76
C ASN A 207 -0.85 12.11 -3.16
N GLY A 208 0.33 12.11 -2.54
CA GLY A 208 1.42 13.04 -2.78
C GLY A 208 1.59 14.11 -1.70
N ILE A 209 0.59 14.37 -0.85
CA ILE A 209 0.66 15.46 0.14
C ILE A 209 1.82 15.30 1.14
N LEU A 210 2.25 14.07 1.42
CA LEU A 210 3.36 13.78 2.33
C LEU A 210 4.73 13.87 1.65
N SER A 211 4.78 13.77 0.31
CA SER A 211 6.02 13.75 -0.48
C SER A 211 6.20 14.98 -1.36
N ASP A 212 5.18 15.83 -1.52
CA ASP A 212 5.30 17.04 -2.33
C ASP A 212 6.39 17.96 -1.80
N GLY A 213 7.37 18.24 -2.65
CA GLY A 213 8.56 19.03 -2.29
C GLY A 213 9.58 18.31 -1.42
N ALA A 214 9.37 17.02 -1.15
CA ALA A 214 10.31 16.15 -0.45
C ALA A 214 10.69 14.97 -1.35
N GLU A 215 11.99 14.71 -1.50
CA GLU A 215 12.45 13.49 -2.15
C GLU A 215 12.35 12.35 -1.15
N VAL A 216 11.53 11.36 -1.47
CA VAL A 216 11.34 10.15 -0.66
C VAL A 216 11.62 8.92 -1.51
N SER A 217 12.22 7.92 -0.92
CA SER A 217 12.45 6.62 -1.54
C SER A 217 12.11 5.53 -0.53
N TRP A 218 11.26 4.63 -0.94
CA TRP A 218 10.73 3.57 -0.10
C TRP A 218 11.67 2.37 -0.07
N CYS A 219 11.66 1.62 1.02
CA CYS A 219 12.45 0.40 1.15
C CYS A 219 11.67 -0.76 1.76
N VAL A 220 10.69 -0.50 2.64
CA VAL A 220 9.88 -1.58 3.24
C VAL A 220 8.96 -2.19 2.19
N HIS A 221 8.32 -1.38 1.33
CA HIS A 221 7.50 -1.88 0.23
C HIS A 221 8.29 -2.69 -0.80
N PRO A 222 9.45 -2.25 -1.30
CA PRO A 222 10.30 -3.11 -2.15
C PRO A 222 10.62 -4.47 -1.53
N MET A 223 10.95 -4.53 -0.24
CA MET A 223 11.18 -5.79 0.47
C MET A 223 9.90 -6.65 0.56
N GLU A 224 8.76 -6.04 0.87
CA GLU A 224 7.47 -6.74 0.97
C GLU A 224 6.99 -7.25 -0.40
N HIS A 225 7.21 -6.50 -1.47
CA HIS A 225 6.85 -6.94 -2.81
C HIS A 225 7.49 -8.27 -3.16
N GLU A 226 8.72 -8.51 -2.72
CA GLU A 226 9.38 -9.80 -2.93
C GLU A 226 8.77 -10.91 -2.06
N LEU A 227 8.37 -10.63 -0.80
CA LEU A 227 7.63 -11.59 0.01
C LEU A 227 6.32 -12.00 -0.67
N SER A 228 5.55 -11.03 -1.15
CA SER A 228 4.30 -11.28 -1.88
C SER A 228 4.53 -11.98 -3.23
N ALA A 229 5.61 -11.66 -3.95
CA ALA A 229 5.93 -12.28 -5.24
C ALA A 229 6.27 -13.77 -5.11
N PHE A 230 6.94 -14.17 -4.03
CA PHE A 230 7.37 -15.54 -3.80
C PHE A 230 6.35 -16.38 -3.02
N TYR A 231 5.61 -15.78 -2.08
CA TYR A 231 4.76 -16.51 -1.14
C TYR A 231 3.29 -16.11 -1.17
N ASP A 232 2.92 -15.10 -1.98
CA ASP A 232 1.55 -14.57 -2.14
C ASP A 232 0.85 -14.23 -0.79
N ILE A 233 1.63 -13.71 0.17
CA ILE A 233 1.10 -13.30 1.48
C ILE A 233 0.24 -12.04 1.36
N THR A 234 -0.58 -11.77 2.37
CA THR A 234 -1.33 -10.51 2.48
C THR A 234 -0.35 -9.34 2.63
N HIS A 235 -0.40 -8.37 1.72
CA HIS A 235 0.53 -7.23 1.65
C HIS A 235 0.72 -6.53 3.00
N GLY A 236 -0.37 -6.11 3.65
CA GLY A 236 -0.28 -5.44 4.95
C GLY A 236 0.26 -6.33 6.09
N GLU A 237 0.17 -7.67 5.99
CA GLU A 237 0.82 -8.58 6.94
C GLU A 237 2.35 -8.55 6.77
N GLY A 238 2.84 -8.58 5.53
CA GLY A 238 4.26 -8.44 5.23
C GLY A 238 4.83 -7.11 5.70
N LEU A 239 4.10 -6.01 5.46
CA LEU A 239 4.48 -4.68 5.93
C LEU A 239 4.50 -4.57 7.46
N ALA A 240 3.53 -5.19 8.15
CA ALA A 240 3.49 -5.20 9.63
C ALA A 240 4.70 -5.93 10.24
N ILE A 241 5.16 -6.99 9.60
CA ILE A 241 6.37 -7.70 10.01
C ILE A 241 7.61 -6.85 9.74
N LEU A 242 7.76 -6.37 8.50
CA LEU A 242 9.01 -5.73 8.09
C LEU A 242 9.22 -4.33 8.67
N THR A 243 8.16 -3.53 8.85
CA THR A 243 8.29 -2.13 9.28
C THR A 243 9.06 -1.99 10.61
N PRO A 244 8.71 -2.68 11.72
CA PRO A 244 9.46 -2.54 12.97
C PRO A 244 10.86 -3.15 12.91
N HIS A 245 11.11 -4.17 12.08
CA HIS A 245 12.45 -4.74 11.91
C HIS A 245 13.36 -3.80 11.10
N TRP A 246 12.81 -3.16 10.07
CA TRP A 246 13.51 -2.09 9.37
C TRP A 246 13.79 -0.90 10.29
N MET A 247 12.85 -0.49 11.14
CA MET A 247 13.06 0.60 12.10
C MET A 247 14.20 0.29 13.05
N ASP A 248 14.29 -0.94 13.59
CA ASP A 248 15.39 -1.38 14.44
C ASP A 248 16.74 -1.34 13.70
N PHE A 249 16.77 -1.78 12.44
CA PHE A 249 17.97 -1.74 11.60
C PHE A 249 18.41 -0.29 11.28
N ALA A 250 17.45 0.57 10.98
CA ALA A 250 17.68 1.96 10.60
C ALA A 250 18.06 2.87 11.78
N LEU A 251 17.78 2.45 13.02
CA LEU A 251 18.08 3.24 14.22
C LEU A 251 19.58 3.21 14.54
N ASN A 252 20.23 4.36 14.48
CA ASN A 252 21.62 4.58 14.87
C ASN A 252 21.80 6.02 15.40
N ASP A 253 23.01 6.41 15.75
CA ASP A 253 23.28 7.74 16.33
C ASP A 253 22.91 8.89 15.37
N ASP A 254 23.01 8.71 14.07
CA ASP A 254 22.68 9.74 13.06
C ASP A 254 21.15 9.87 12.83
N THR A 255 20.40 8.80 13.06
CA THR A 255 18.96 8.73 12.82
C THR A 255 18.11 8.85 14.08
N ALA A 256 18.72 8.69 15.26
CA ALA A 256 18.02 8.65 16.56
C ALA A 256 17.09 9.85 16.78
N SER A 257 17.49 11.06 16.40
CA SER A 257 16.66 12.26 16.57
C SER A 257 15.35 12.18 15.76
N LYS A 258 15.38 11.65 14.53
CA LYS A 258 14.17 11.48 13.71
C LYS A 258 13.22 10.43 14.27
N PHE A 259 13.76 9.33 14.78
CA PHE A 259 12.98 8.30 15.49
C PHE A 259 12.45 8.79 16.84
N ALA A 260 13.21 9.67 17.55
CA ALA A 260 12.75 10.30 18.79
C ALA A 260 11.58 11.27 18.51
N ASP A 261 11.64 12.05 17.40
CA ASP A 261 10.52 12.88 16.96
C ASP A 261 9.27 12.04 16.71
N TYR A 262 9.42 10.91 16.00
CA TYR A 262 8.33 9.94 15.80
C TYR A 262 7.75 9.46 17.13
N ALA A 263 8.60 9.03 18.05
CA ALA A 263 8.17 8.53 19.36
C ALA A 263 7.41 9.58 20.17
N ARG A 264 7.95 10.80 20.24
CA ARG A 264 7.36 11.90 21.01
C ARG A 264 6.07 12.42 20.39
N ASN A 265 6.08 12.63 19.06
CA ASN A 265 4.96 13.27 18.38
C ASN A 265 3.81 12.32 18.06
N VAL A 266 4.07 11.02 17.88
CA VAL A 266 3.06 10.02 17.50
C VAL A 266 2.60 9.21 18.72
N TRP A 267 3.55 8.80 19.57
CA TRP A 267 3.28 7.93 20.72
C TRP A 267 3.24 8.66 22.07
N ASP A 268 3.45 9.99 22.07
CA ASP A 268 3.47 10.81 23.26
C ASP A 268 4.54 10.33 24.30
N VAL A 269 5.64 9.74 23.82
CA VAL A 269 6.77 9.28 24.66
C VAL A 269 7.43 10.46 25.34
N VAL A 270 7.58 10.37 26.67
CA VAL A 270 8.22 11.40 27.49
C VAL A 270 9.60 10.92 27.90
N ASN A 271 10.59 11.17 27.06
CA ASN A 271 12.00 10.83 27.30
C ASN A 271 12.88 11.85 26.58
N ASP A 272 13.83 12.44 27.31
CA ASP A 272 14.75 13.47 26.79
C ASP A 272 15.92 12.86 26.02
N ASP A 273 16.26 11.60 26.24
CA ASP A 273 17.28 10.87 25.49
C ASP A 273 16.70 10.36 24.17
N ASP A 274 17.27 10.79 23.05
CA ASP A 274 16.75 10.48 21.73
C ASP A 274 16.81 8.99 21.40
N MET A 275 17.90 8.30 21.75
CA MET A 275 18.04 6.88 21.50
C MET A 275 17.04 6.04 22.32
N ALA A 276 16.82 6.43 23.58
CA ALA A 276 15.85 5.76 24.45
C ALA A 276 14.41 6.04 23.98
N ALA A 277 14.07 7.28 23.62
CA ALA A 277 12.76 7.62 23.06
C ALA A 277 12.49 6.86 21.75
N ALA A 278 13.47 6.81 20.85
CA ALA A 278 13.40 6.10 19.58
C ALA A 278 13.07 4.61 19.78
N LYS A 279 13.79 3.92 20.65
CA LYS A 279 13.55 2.51 20.98
C LYS A 279 12.16 2.28 21.55
N GLU A 280 11.67 3.17 22.39
CA GLU A 280 10.33 3.11 22.96
C GLU A 280 9.26 3.27 21.86
N GLY A 281 9.41 4.22 20.94
CA GLY A 281 8.49 4.42 19.82
C GLY A 281 8.42 3.21 18.87
N ILE A 282 9.56 2.56 18.58
CA ILE A 282 9.61 1.32 17.80
C ILE A 282 8.89 0.19 18.52
N ALA A 283 9.13 0.05 19.83
CA ALA A 283 8.45 -0.94 20.67
C ALA A 283 6.93 -0.73 20.69
N CYS A 284 6.46 0.53 20.79
CA CYS A 284 5.02 0.87 20.71
C CYS A 284 4.43 0.45 19.36
N THR A 285 5.13 0.66 18.24
CA THR A 285 4.70 0.26 16.90
C THR A 285 4.55 -1.26 16.80
N ARG A 286 5.52 -2.01 17.29
CA ARG A 286 5.48 -3.48 17.31
C ARG A 286 4.32 -4.01 18.16
N GLU A 287 4.13 -3.47 19.36
CA GLU A 287 3.05 -3.87 20.24
C GLU A 287 1.67 -3.50 19.65
N PHE A 288 1.57 -2.38 18.91
CA PHE A 288 0.36 -2.03 18.19
C PHE A 288 0.00 -3.09 17.13
N PHE A 289 0.93 -3.49 16.27
CA PHE A 289 0.66 -4.53 15.26
C PHE A 289 0.28 -5.85 15.90
N LYS A 290 0.93 -6.23 17.00
CA LYS A 290 0.56 -7.41 17.79
C LYS A 290 -0.86 -7.31 18.36
N LYS A 291 -1.23 -6.16 18.91
CA LYS A 291 -2.58 -5.88 19.41
C LYS A 291 -3.64 -5.93 18.31
N MET A 292 -3.31 -5.52 17.10
CA MET A 292 -4.18 -5.64 15.91
C MET A 292 -4.32 -7.09 15.43
N GLY A 293 -3.63 -8.06 16.03
CA GLY A 293 -3.66 -9.47 15.63
C GLY A 293 -2.87 -9.79 14.37
N LEU A 294 -1.92 -8.92 14.00
CA LEU A 294 -1.05 -9.13 12.85
C LEU A 294 0.13 -10.06 13.18
N PRO A 295 0.64 -10.84 12.22
CA PRO A 295 1.82 -11.65 12.41
C PRO A 295 3.02 -10.79 12.79
N GLN A 296 3.92 -11.34 13.60
CA GLN A 296 5.10 -10.63 14.11
C GLN A 296 6.39 -11.08 13.45
N THR A 297 6.39 -12.27 12.86
CA THR A 297 7.55 -12.87 12.21
C THR A 297 7.20 -13.44 10.84
N LEU A 298 8.20 -13.61 10.00
CA LEU A 298 8.05 -14.29 8.70
C LEU A 298 7.65 -15.75 8.87
N SER A 299 8.10 -16.40 9.95
CA SER A 299 7.69 -17.77 10.29
C SER A 299 6.18 -17.88 10.59
N ASP A 300 5.55 -16.85 11.17
CA ASP A 300 4.10 -16.82 11.43
C ASP A 300 3.26 -16.92 10.14
N VAL A 301 3.83 -16.52 9.01
CA VAL A 301 3.19 -16.59 7.68
C VAL A 301 3.79 -17.68 6.78
N GLY A 302 4.57 -18.60 7.38
CA GLY A 302 5.11 -19.78 6.69
C GLY A 302 6.31 -19.50 5.77
N ILE A 303 6.98 -18.37 5.96
CA ILE A 303 8.18 -18.00 5.20
C ILE A 303 9.41 -18.46 5.96
N ASP A 304 10.32 -19.14 5.25
CA ASP A 304 11.66 -19.49 5.70
C ASP A 304 12.73 -18.71 4.92
N LYS A 305 13.99 -19.01 5.14
CA LYS A 305 15.10 -18.29 4.50
C LYS A 305 15.54 -18.82 3.13
N GLU A 306 14.80 -19.76 2.54
CA GLU A 306 15.20 -20.38 1.26
C GLU A 306 15.42 -19.35 0.14
N HIS A 307 14.58 -18.30 0.09
CA HIS A 307 14.61 -17.30 -0.98
C HIS A 307 15.16 -15.93 -0.57
N PHE A 308 15.65 -15.75 0.67
CA PHE A 308 16.10 -14.43 1.15
C PHE A 308 17.17 -13.79 0.25
N ASP A 309 18.12 -14.56 -0.25
CA ASP A 309 19.21 -14.05 -1.10
C ASP A 309 18.69 -13.45 -2.42
N ILE A 310 17.77 -14.15 -3.10
CA ILE A 310 17.24 -13.69 -4.37
C ILE A 310 16.22 -12.53 -4.17
N MET A 311 15.39 -12.59 -3.13
CA MET A 311 14.46 -11.52 -2.78
C MET A 311 15.21 -10.23 -2.43
N ALA A 312 16.25 -10.33 -1.58
CA ALA A 312 17.08 -9.19 -1.23
C ALA A 312 17.79 -8.58 -2.45
N GLN A 313 18.30 -9.42 -3.37
CA GLN A 313 18.92 -8.95 -4.60
C GLN A 313 17.95 -8.15 -5.47
N LYS A 314 16.68 -8.57 -5.56
CA LYS A 314 15.65 -7.89 -6.36
C LYS A 314 15.16 -6.60 -5.69
N ALA A 315 15.02 -6.59 -4.37
CA ALA A 315 14.56 -5.42 -3.62
C ALA A 315 15.62 -4.30 -3.53
N ALA A 316 16.91 -4.65 -3.60
CA ALA A 316 18.02 -3.71 -3.31
C ALA A 316 18.00 -2.44 -4.19
N ASP A 317 17.68 -2.58 -5.48
CA ASP A 317 17.66 -1.43 -6.40
C ASP A 317 16.60 -0.38 -5.99
N GLY A 318 15.48 -0.83 -5.40
CA GLY A 318 14.43 0.04 -4.88
C GLY A 318 14.79 0.76 -3.58
N CYS A 319 15.80 0.26 -2.84
CA CYS A 319 16.17 0.74 -1.51
C CYS A 319 17.37 1.71 -1.47
N VAL A 320 18.01 1.98 -2.60
CA VAL A 320 19.26 2.78 -2.66
C VAL A 320 19.08 4.22 -2.17
N GLY A 321 17.93 4.83 -2.43
CA GLY A 321 17.65 6.23 -2.07
C GLY A 321 16.89 6.40 -0.75
N SER A 322 16.63 5.33 0.00
CA SER A 322 15.83 5.36 1.22
C SER A 322 16.50 6.13 2.36
N PHE A 323 15.75 6.38 3.45
CA PHE A 323 16.21 7.10 4.63
C PHE A 323 17.55 6.60 5.17
N VAL A 324 17.69 5.27 5.27
CA VAL A 324 18.96 4.58 5.43
C VAL A 324 19.10 3.68 4.20
N PRO A 325 20.02 3.98 3.27
CA PRO A 325 20.24 3.17 2.08
C PRO A 325 20.57 1.72 2.46
N LEU A 326 19.93 0.76 1.80
CA LEU A 326 20.11 -0.65 2.09
C LEU A 326 20.85 -1.37 0.95
N SER A 327 21.88 -2.10 1.29
CA SER A 327 22.49 -3.09 0.42
C SER A 327 21.69 -4.40 0.43
N LYS A 328 22.02 -5.31 -0.48
CA LYS A 328 21.47 -6.67 -0.47
C LYS A 328 21.70 -7.36 0.88
N GLU A 329 22.90 -7.25 1.42
CA GLU A 329 23.31 -7.86 2.69
C GLU A 329 22.51 -7.30 3.88
N ASP A 330 22.21 -6.01 3.86
CA ASP A 330 21.37 -5.35 4.87
C ASP A 330 19.94 -5.88 4.81
N ILE A 331 19.38 -6.04 3.62
CA ILE A 331 18.03 -6.59 3.43
C ILE A 331 17.97 -8.04 3.91
N VAL A 332 18.97 -8.87 3.59
CA VAL A 332 19.06 -10.24 4.14
C VAL A 332 19.08 -10.22 5.67
N SER A 333 19.83 -9.29 6.27
CA SER A 333 19.90 -9.17 7.73
C SER A 333 18.55 -8.77 8.34
N ILE A 334 17.78 -7.88 7.68
CA ILE A 334 16.43 -7.52 8.09
C ILE A 334 15.48 -8.71 8.00
N PHE A 335 15.51 -9.47 6.91
CA PHE A 335 14.70 -10.69 6.75
C PHE A 335 15.05 -11.75 7.81
N GLU A 336 16.35 -11.95 8.11
CA GLU A 336 16.79 -12.89 9.16
C GLU A 336 16.35 -12.43 10.56
N ALA A 337 16.37 -11.12 10.84
CA ALA A 337 15.89 -10.58 12.11
C ALA A 337 14.35 -10.69 12.24
N ALA A 338 13.64 -10.74 11.12
CA ALA A 338 12.18 -10.88 11.05
C ALA A 338 11.71 -12.34 11.05
N LEU A 339 12.61 -13.33 11.03
CA LEU A 339 12.29 -14.75 10.99
C LEU A 339 11.88 -15.30 12.37
#